data_7f3f5d1f398ec6979089d5f028d154c9
#
_entry.id   7f3f5d1f398ec6979089d5f028d154c9
#
_cell.length_a   1.000
_cell.length_b   1.000
_cell.length_c   1.000
_cell.angle_alpha   90.00
_cell.angle_beta   90.00
_cell.angle_gamma   90.00
#
_symmetry.space_group_name_H-M   'P 1'
#
loop_
_entity.id
_entity.type
_entity.pdbx_description
1 polymer ?
#
loop_
_entity_poly.entity_id
_entity_poly.type
_entity_poly.pdbx_seq_one_letter_code
_entity_poly.pdbx_strand_id
1 'polypeptide(L)' 'MEDLETRASVLLESGNFIALRKDHGKTCALYELYGRYVEVVVKFKEVEMIDFLDDTNRLAAYIKKQALRPFFA' A
#
# COMPACT_ATOMS: atom_id res chain seq x y z
N MET A 1 -2.85 8.89 -18.28
CA MET A 1 -2.76 8.43 -16.88
C MET A 1 -4.07 7.85 -16.46
N GLU A 2 -4.06 6.67 -15.93
CA GLU A 2 -5.32 6.04 -15.53
C GLU A 2 -5.91 6.70 -14.30
N ASP A 3 -7.23 6.69 -14.20
CA ASP A 3 -7.93 7.18 -13.04
C ASP A 3 -7.87 6.16 -11.89
N LEU A 4 -8.47 6.52 -10.77
CA LEU A 4 -8.44 5.65 -9.60
C LEU A 4 -9.15 4.32 -9.83
N GLU A 5 -10.24 4.33 -10.57
CA GLU A 5 -10.97 3.09 -10.87
C GLU A 5 -10.11 2.12 -11.66
N THR A 6 -9.43 2.62 -12.67
CA THR A 6 -8.56 1.78 -13.50
C THR A 6 -7.40 1.24 -12.67
N ARG A 7 -6.79 2.09 -11.85
CA ARG A 7 -5.69 1.66 -10.99
C ARG A 7 -6.15 0.59 -10.01
N ALA A 8 -7.32 0.76 -9.43
CA ALA A 8 -7.86 -0.21 -8.50
C ALA A 8 -8.10 -1.55 -9.18
N SER A 9 -8.63 -1.52 -10.40
CA SER A 9 -8.87 -2.75 -11.15
C SER A 9 -7.58 -3.50 -11.45
N VAL A 10 -6.54 -2.79 -11.84
CA VAL A 10 -5.25 -3.42 -12.11
C VAL A 10 -4.69 -4.05 -10.83
N LEU A 11 -4.78 -3.36 -9.71
CA LEU A 11 -4.30 -3.92 -8.46
C LEU A 11 -5.08 -5.15 -8.03
N LEU A 12 -6.39 -5.15 -8.22
CA LEU A 12 -7.19 -6.31 -7.88
C LEU A 12 -6.83 -7.53 -8.69
N GLU A 13 -6.50 -7.32 -9.96
CA GLU A 13 -6.19 -8.43 -10.85
C GLU A 13 -4.75 -8.91 -10.72
N SER A 14 -3.81 -8.00 -10.56
CA SER A 14 -2.39 -8.32 -10.69
C SER A 14 -1.55 -7.94 -9.49
N GLY A 15 -2.06 -7.17 -8.55
CA GLY A 15 -1.30 -6.72 -7.40
C GLY A 15 -1.23 -7.79 -6.33
N ASN A 16 -0.13 -7.78 -5.58
CA ASN A 16 0.04 -8.67 -4.44
C ASN A 16 0.09 -7.83 -3.16
N PHE A 17 -0.85 -8.07 -2.26
CA PHE A 17 -0.90 -7.35 -1.00
C PHE A 17 0.30 -7.70 -0.13
N ILE A 18 0.91 -6.69 0.49
CA ILE A 18 2.07 -6.88 1.34
C ILE A 18 1.77 -6.50 2.78
N ALA A 19 1.30 -5.27 3.02
CA ALA A 19 1.17 -4.78 4.39
C ALA A 19 0.15 -3.66 4.49
N LEU A 20 -0.32 -3.45 5.73
CA LEU A 20 -1.17 -2.31 6.07
C LEU A 20 -0.50 -1.48 7.14
N ARG A 21 -0.79 -0.18 7.17
CA ARG A 21 -0.46 0.65 8.31
C ARG A 21 -1.50 1.74 8.46
N LYS A 22 -1.64 2.24 9.68
CA LYS A 22 -2.52 3.37 9.99
C LYS A 22 -1.67 4.63 10.12
N ASP A 23 -2.20 5.74 9.64
CA ASP A 23 -1.49 7.00 9.68
C ASP A 23 -2.47 8.15 9.75
N HIS A 24 -2.60 8.77 10.92
CA HIS A 24 -3.45 9.96 11.11
C HIS A 24 -4.87 9.79 10.57
N GLY A 25 -5.49 8.69 10.94
CA GLY A 25 -6.87 8.42 10.53
C GLY A 25 -7.03 7.85 9.14
N LYS A 26 -5.94 7.64 8.44
CA LYS A 26 -5.96 7.00 7.13
C LYS A 26 -5.45 5.59 7.23
N THR A 27 -5.92 4.72 6.34
CA THR A 27 -5.38 3.38 6.21
C THR A 27 -4.56 3.34 4.94
N CYS A 28 -3.31 2.92 5.07
CA CYS A 28 -2.41 2.82 3.94
C CYS A 28 -2.09 1.36 3.68
N ALA A 29 -2.22 0.93 2.44
CA ALA A 29 -1.94 -0.45 2.05
C ALA A 29 -0.80 -0.47 1.05
N LEU A 30 0.09 -1.42 1.21
CA LEU A 30 1.23 -1.60 0.32
C LEU A 30 1.00 -2.84 -0.52
N TYR A 31 1.16 -2.69 -1.83
CA TYR A 31 1.08 -3.78 -2.78
C TYR A 31 2.34 -3.84 -3.62
N GLU A 32 2.58 -5.00 -4.20
CA GLU A 32 3.60 -5.16 -5.22
C GLU A 32 2.90 -5.41 -6.54
N LEU A 33 3.32 -4.71 -7.58
CA LEU A 33 2.72 -4.80 -8.91
C LEU A 33 3.81 -4.74 -9.96
N TYR A 34 4.01 -5.84 -10.65
CA TYR A 34 5.01 -5.94 -11.73
C TYR A 34 6.40 -5.48 -11.27
N GLY A 35 6.81 -5.92 -10.09
CA GLY A 35 8.13 -5.59 -9.57
C GLY A 35 8.27 -4.21 -8.94
N ARG A 36 7.19 -3.47 -8.82
CA ARG A 36 7.20 -2.14 -8.20
C ARG A 36 6.22 -2.12 -7.03
N TYR A 37 6.46 -1.21 -6.11
CA TYR A 37 5.54 -1.02 -4.99
C TYR A 37 4.48 0.01 -5.31
N VAL A 38 3.28 -0.25 -4.85
CA VAL A 38 2.14 0.67 -5.02
C VAL A 38 1.49 0.88 -3.65
N GLU A 39 1.22 2.13 -3.34
CA GLU A 39 0.54 2.47 -2.08
C GLU A 39 -0.89 2.90 -2.37
N VAL A 40 -1.81 2.37 -1.58
CA VAL A 40 -3.22 2.77 -1.63
C VAL A 40 -3.54 3.46 -0.30
N VAL A 41 -4.08 4.66 -0.38
CA VAL A 41 -4.49 5.42 0.81
C VAL A 41 -6.00 5.48 0.85
N VAL A 42 -6.58 5.05 1.97
CA VAL A 42 -8.04 5.03 2.17
C VAL A 42 -8.37 5.90 3.37
N LYS A 43 -9.35 6.79 3.19
CA LYS A 43 -9.85 7.64 4.25
C LYS A 43 -11.37 7.63 4.21
N PHE A 44 -12.02 7.41 5.37
CA PHE A 44 -13.47 7.32 5.45
C PHE A 44 -14.05 6.32 4.47
N LYS A 45 -13.39 5.16 4.35
CA LYS A 45 -13.81 4.07 3.46
C LYS A 45 -13.77 4.42 1.98
N GLU A 46 -13.12 5.52 1.63
CA GLU A 46 -12.93 5.91 0.24
C GLU A 46 -11.47 5.90 -0.13
N VAL A 47 -11.17 5.40 -1.32
CA VAL A 47 -9.81 5.41 -1.81
C VAL A 47 -9.43 6.82 -2.21
N GLU A 48 -8.41 7.35 -1.55
CA GLU A 48 -7.92 8.71 -1.78
C GLU A 48 -6.83 8.74 -2.85
N MET A 49 -5.99 7.72 -2.86
CA MET A 49 -4.83 7.71 -3.74
C MET A 49 -4.40 6.27 -4.03
N ILE A 50 -4.01 6.04 -5.26
CA ILE A 50 -3.31 4.81 -5.66
C ILE A 50 -2.15 5.26 -6.52
N ASP A 51 -0.92 5.06 -6.06
CA ASP A 51 0.24 5.49 -6.81
C ASP A 51 1.45 4.65 -6.49
N PHE A 52 2.43 4.68 -7.38
CA PHE A 52 3.69 4.01 -7.13
C PHE A 52 4.39 4.63 -5.93
N LEU A 53 5.06 3.79 -5.17
CA LEU A 53 5.77 4.22 -3.98
C LEU A 53 7.25 3.87 -4.14
N ASP A 54 8.05 4.89 -4.43
CA ASP A 54 9.49 4.72 -4.60
C ASP A 54 10.30 5.30 -3.43
N ASP A 55 9.63 5.96 -2.49
CA ASP A 55 10.30 6.58 -1.35
C ASP A 55 10.68 5.51 -0.33
N THR A 56 11.98 5.29 -0.14
CA THR A 56 12.45 4.25 0.76
C THR A 56 12.09 4.50 2.22
N ASN A 57 11.96 5.76 2.62
CA ASN A 57 11.56 6.07 3.98
C ASN A 57 10.12 5.64 4.25
N ARG A 58 9.24 5.82 3.29
CA ARG A 58 7.86 5.37 3.43
C ARG A 58 7.76 3.86 3.36
N LEU A 59 8.54 3.24 2.52
CA LEU A 59 8.62 1.79 2.47
C LEU A 59 9.11 1.22 3.80
N ALA A 60 10.10 1.86 4.40
CA ALA A 60 10.64 1.42 5.68
C ALA A 60 9.59 1.42 6.79
N ALA A 61 8.64 2.34 6.74
CA ALA A 61 7.57 2.37 7.75
C ALA A 61 6.74 1.09 7.72
N TYR A 62 6.48 0.55 6.55
CA TYR A 62 5.77 -0.73 6.42
C TYR A 62 6.64 -1.89 6.89
N ILE A 63 7.87 -1.91 6.46
CA ILE A 63 8.79 -3.00 6.77
C ILE A 63 9.04 -3.11 8.27
N LYS A 64 9.23 -1.97 8.92
CA LYS A 64 9.47 -1.94 10.36
C LYS A 64 8.34 -2.62 11.12
N LYS A 65 7.11 -2.31 10.76
CA LYS A 65 5.96 -2.91 11.42
C LYS A 65 5.87 -4.40 11.16
N GLN A 66 6.16 -4.80 9.95
CA GLN A 66 6.14 -6.20 9.60
C GLN A 66 7.25 -6.99 10.28
N ALA A 67 8.42 -6.39 10.41
CA ALA A 67 9.56 -7.07 11.00
C ALA A 67 9.36 -7.37 12.48
N LEU A 68 8.61 -6.54 13.19
CA LEU A 68 8.41 -6.75 14.61
C LEU A 68 7.52 -7.95 14.91
N ARG A 69 6.59 -8.26 14.04
CA ARG A 69 5.59 -9.29 14.31
C ARG A 69 6.11 -10.70 14.15
N PRO A 70 6.84 -11.04 13.11
CA PRO A 70 7.26 -12.43 12.91
C PRO A 70 8.17 -12.98 13.99
N PHE A 71 8.91 -12.10 14.65
CA PHE A 71 9.85 -12.55 15.66
C PHE A 71 9.19 -12.87 16.99
N PHE A 72 7.97 -12.44 17.17
CA PHE A 72 7.27 -12.59 18.44
C PHE A 72 5.98 -13.40 18.31
N ALA A 73 5.70 -13.86 17.12
CA ALA A 73 4.50 -14.63 16.86
C ALA A 73 4.65 -16.09 17.23
#